data_5cd059db41aefe386aa6a7f550598276
#
_entry.id   5cd059db41aefe386aa6a7f550598276
#
_cell.length_a   1.000
_cell.length_b   1.000
_cell.length_c   1.000
_cell.angle_alpha   90.00
_cell.angle_beta   90.00
_cell.angle_gamma   90.00
#
_symmetry.space_group_name_H-M   'P 1'
#
loop_
_entity.id
_entity.type
_entity.pdbx_description
1 polymer ?
#
loop_
_entity_poly.entity_id
_entity_poly.type
_entity_poly.pdbx_seq_one_letter_code
_entity_poly.pdbx_strand_id
1 'polypeptide(L)'
;DVDERTRKTGEAFAAGLAPDCAITVHTQADTSSPDPLFNPLKTGVCQLDNANVTDAILSRAGGSIADFTGHRQTAFRELERVLNFPQSNLCLKREKQDESCSLTQALPSELKVSADNVSLTGAVSLASMLTEIFLLQQAQGMPEPGWGRITDSHQWNTLLSLHNAQ
;
A
#
# COMPACT_ATOMS: atom_id res chain seq x y z
N ASP A 1 -7.45 19.06 0.59
CA ASP A 1 -6.49 18.23 1.32
C ASP A 1 -5.39 19.11 1.89
N VAL A 2 -4.84 18.70 3.03
CA VAL A 2 -3.82 19.47 3.78
C VAL A 2 -2.39 19.00 3.50
N ASP A 3 -2.23 17.87 2.82
CA ASP A 3 -0.93 17.28 2.54
C ASP A 3 -0.11 18.11 1.55
N GLU A 4 1.15 18.38 1.89
CA GLU A 4 2.08 19.12 1.03
C GLU A 4 2.21 18.49 -0.36
N ARG A 5 2.27 17.16 -0.44
CA ARG A 5 2.34 16.42 -1.70
C ARG A 5 1.13 16.71 -2.58
N THR A 6 -0.08 16.67 -2.02
CA THR A 6 -1.33 16.94 -2.76
C THR A 6 -1.37 18.38 -3.25
N ARG A 7 -0.98 19.34 -2.40
CA ARG A 7 -0.91 20.75 -2.77
C ARG A 7 0.08 20.99 -3.92
N LYS A 8 1.30 20.46 -3.83
CA LYS A 8 2.31 20.56 -4.90
C LYS A 8 1.88 19.89 -6.19
N THR A 9 1.16 18.76 -6.10
CA THR A 9 0.59 18.10 -7.29
C THR A 9 -0.45 18.99 -7.95
N GLY A 10 -1.33 19.64 -7.19
CA GLY A 10 -2.30 20.61 -7.72
C GLY A 10 -1.62 21.80 -8.37
N GLU A 11 -0.59 22.36 -7.76
CA GLU A 11 0.20 23.46 -8.31
C GLU A 11 0.90 23.08 -9.63
N ALA A 12 1.53 21.90 -9.68
CA ALA A 12 2.17 21.39 -10.88
C ALA A 12 1.16 21.10 -12.00
N PHE A 13 0.00 20.56 -11.64
CA PHE A 13 -1.09 20.32 -12.60
C PHE A 13 -1.61 21.65 -13.19
N ALA A 14 -1.88 22.65 -12.35
CA ALA A 14 -2.33 23.96 -12.79
C ALA A 14 -1.32 24.64 -13.72
N ALA A 15 -0.04 24.58 -13.37
CA ALA A 15 1.04 25.13 -14.20
C ALA A 15 1.18 24.40 -15.55
N GLY A 16 0.99 23.07 -15.58
CA GLY A 16 1.05 22.29 -16.82
C GLY A 16 -0.18 22.48 -17.71
N LEU A 17 -1.37 22.67 -17.11
CA LEU A 17 -2.61 22.87 -17.83
C LEU A 17 -2.70 24.24 -18.51
N ALA A 18 -2.23 25.27 -17.84
CA ALA A 18 -2.32 26.65 -18.33
C ALA A 18 -1.05 27.44 -17.90
N PRO A 19 0.09 27.21 -18.57
CA PRO A 19 1.38 27.77 -18.18
C PRO A 19 1.42 29.30 -18.21
N ASP A 20 0.59 29.92 -19.04
CA ASP A 20 0.51 31.37 -19.20
C ASP A 20 -0.55 32.02 -18.29
N CYS A 21 -1.23 31.24 -17.46
CA CYS A 21 -2.28 31.72 -16.56
C CYS A 21 -1.89 31.53 -15.09
N ALA A 22 -2.09 32.57 -14.27
CA ALA A 22 -1.93 32.46 -12.84
C ALA A 22 -3.17 31.78 -12.21
N ILE A 23 -3.17 30.44 -12.18
CA ILE A 23 -4.24 29.67 -11.53
C ILE A 23 -3.92 29.52 -10.05
N THR A 24 -4.82 30.02 -9.19
CA THR A 24 -4.70 29.86 -7.75
C THR A 24 -5.21 28.49 -7.33
N VAL A 25 -4.34 27.66 -6.73
CA VAL A 25 -4.72 26.39 -6.12
C VAL A 25 -5.22 26.66 -4.69
N HIS A 26 -6.48 26.37 -4.46
CA HIS A 26 -7.09 26.52 -3.14
C HIS A 26 -6.93 25.23 -2.34
N THR A 27 -6.48 25.36 -1.11
CA THR A 27 -6.36 24.26 -0.14
C THR A 27 -7.06 24.65 1.16
N GLN A 28 -7.34 23.68 2.00
CA GLN A 28 -7.87 23.95 3.33
C GLN A 28 -6.83 24.74 4.14
N ALA A 29 -7.27 25.83 4.77
CA ALA A 29 -6.39 26.68 5.57
C ALA A 29 -6.01 26.05 6.91
N ASP A 30 -6.96 25.34 7.55
CA ASP A 30 -6.74 24.62 8.80
C ASP A 30 -6.16 23.22 8.52
N THR A 31 -4.90 23.04 8.88
CA THR A 31 -4.20 21.75 8.74
C THR A 31 -4.31 20.86 9.98
N SER A 32 -4.99 21.33 11.03
CA SER A 32 -5.16 20.60 12.29
C SER A 32 -6.28 19.57 12.26
N SER A 33 -7.22 19.73 11.33
CA SER A 33 -8.37 18.82 11.15
C SER A 33 -8.40 18.22 9.75
N PRO A 34 -8.87 16.95 9.60
CA PRO A 34 -9.05 16.32 8.30
C PRO A 34 -10.06 17.09 7.46
N ASP A 35 -9.81 17.19 6.15
CA ASP A 35 -10.75 17.75 5.19
C ASP A 35 -11.95 16.79 5.03
N PRO A 36 -13.21 17.25 5.30
CA PRO A 36 -14.40 16.39 5.23
C PRO A 36 -14.65 15.80 3.84
N LEU A 37 -14.24 16.50 2.78
CA LEU A 37 -14.43 16.03 1.41
C LEU A 37 -13.53 14.81 1.11
N PHE A 38 -12.28 14.84 1.59
CA PHE A 38 -11.30 13.77 1.35
C PHE A 38 -11.23 12.76 2.50
N ASN A 39 -11.75 13.09 3.66
CA ASN A 39 -11.75 12.22 4.84
C ASN A 39 -13.15 12.12 5.48
N PRO A 40 -14.20 11.78 4.72
CA PRO A 40 -15.58 11.82 5.22
C PRO A 40 -15.83 10.85 6.39
N LEU A 41 -15.12 9.73 6.44
CA LEU A 41 -15.20 8.78 7.55
C LEU A 41 -14.61 9.37 8.84
N LYS A 42 -13.37 9.88 8.77
CA LYS A 42 -12.67 10.47 9.93
C LYS A 42 -13.38 11.69 10.50
N THR A 43 -14.10 12.43 9.67
CA THR A 43 -14.85 13.62 10.08
C THR A 43 -16.29 13.32 10.50
N GLY A 44 -16.71 12.04 10.41
CA GLY A 44 -18.06 11.61 10.80
C GLY A 44 -19.17 12.01 9.82
N VAL A 45 -18.82 12.55 8.64
CA VAL A 45 -19.82 12.84 7.56
C VAL A 45 -20.47 11.56 7.05
N CYS A 46 -19.67 10.49 6.95
CA CYS A 46 -20.13 9.16 6.63
C CYS A 46 -19.73 8.19 7.74
N GLN A 47 -20.50 7.13 7.91
CA GLN A 47 -20.16 6.02 8.80
C GLN A 47 -20.28 4.71 8.05
N LEU A 48 -19.41 3.76 8.37
CA LEU A 48 -19.44 2.42 7.80
C LEU A 48 -20.36 1.51 8.62
N ASP A 49 -21.12 0.67 7.94
CA ASP A 49 -21.69 -0.52 8.54
C ASP A 49 -20.59 -1.59 8.58
N ASN A 50 -20.02 -1.82 9.76
CA ASN A 50 -18.86 -2.67 9.95
C ASN A 50 -19.10 -4.11 9.45
N ALA A 51 -20.28 -4.66 9.67
CA ALA A 51 -20.60 -6.02 9.26
C ALA A 51 -20.67 -6.13 7.73
N ASN A 52 -21.46 -5.28 7.10
CA ASN A 52 -21.64 -5.28 5.65
C ASN A 52 -20.31 -4.97 4.92
N VAL A 53 -19.51 -4.05 5.43
CA VAL A 53 -18.19 -3.72 4.85
C VAL A 53 -17.22 -4.88 5.00
N THR A 54 -17.17 -5.51 6.18
CA THR A 54 -16.32 -6.68 6.42
C THR A 54 -16.70 -7.82 5.47
N ASP A 55 -17.97 -8.16 5.37
CA ASP A 55 -18.46 -9.23 4.50
C ASP A 55 -18.17 -8.95 3.02
N ALA A 56 -18.36 -7.70 2.59
CA ALA A 56 -18.06 -7.29 1.22
C ALA A 56 -16.55 -7.43 0.89
N ILE A 57 -15.68 -7.01 1.80
CA ILE A 57 -14.22 -7.12 1.63
C ILE A 57 -13.81 -8.59 1.62
N LEU A 58 -14.26 -9.39 2.58
CA LEU A 58 -13.89 -10.81 2.67
C LEU A 58 -14.42 -11.60 1.47
N SER A 59 -15.61 -11.31 1.00
CA SER A 59 -16.18 -11.92 -0.22
C SER A 59 -15.29 -11.67 -1.43
N ARG A 60 -14.77 -10.44 -1.60
CA ARG A 60 -13.83 -10.09 -2.68
C ARG A 60 -12.44 -10.70 -2.47
N ALA A 61 -12.05 -10.90 -1.23
CA ALA A 61 -10.77 -11.52 -0.85
C ALA A 61 -10.75 -13.05 -1.07
N GLY A 62 -11.87 -13.67 -1.43
CA GLY A 62 -11.99 -15.11 -1.62
C GLY A 62 -12.45 -15.86 -0.37
N GLY A 63 -13.08 -15.16 0.59
CA GLY A 63 -13.63 -15.71 1.83
C GLY A 63 -12.86 -15.30 3.08
N SER A 64 -11.55 -15.20 3.00
CA SER A 64 -10.71 -14.77 4.12
C SER A 64 -9.44 -14.04 3.66
N ILE A 65 -8.80 -13.33 4.58
CA ILE A 65 -7.47 -12.73 4.33
C ILE A 65 -6.40 -13.83 4.14
N ALA A 66 -6.56 -14.99 4.76
CA ALA A 66 -5.68 -16.12 4.55
C ALA A 66 -5.78 -16.69 3.12
N ASP A 67 -7.00 -16.83 2.58
CA ASP A 67 -7.22 -17.24 1.19
C ASP A 67 -6.66 -16.21 0.22
N PHE A 68 -6.90 -14.92 0.50
CA PHE A 68 -6.35 -13.82 -0.28
C PHE A 68 -4.82 -13.86 -0.38
N THR A 69 -4.13 -14.08 0.74
CA THR A 69 -2.67 -14.22 0.77
C THR A 69 -2.21 -15.53 0.12
N GLY A 70 -2.96 -16.60 0.31
CA GLY A 70 -2.71 -17.92 -0.29
C GLY A 70 -2.68 -17.86 -1.82
N HIS A 71 -3.64 -17.18 -2.43
CA HIS A 71 -3.69 -16.98 -3.89
C HIS A 71 -2.55 -16.11 -4.44
N ARG A 72 -1.84 -15.38 -3.59
CA ARG A 72 -0.72 -14.48 -3.95
C ARG A 72 0.65 -14.98 -3.50
N GLN A 73 0.77 -16.24 -3.09
CA GLN A 73 2.02 -16.79 -2.58
C GLN A 73 3.22 -16.60 -3.53
N THR A 74 3.01 -16.73 -4.83
CA THR A 74 4.08 -16.52 -5.82
C THR A 74 4.60 -15.09 -5.76
N ALA A 75 3.72 -14.12 -5.64
CA ALA A 75 4.11 -12.71 -5.54
C ALA A 75 4.81 -12.39 -4.20
N PHE A 76 4.34 -12.99 -3.10
CA PHE A 76 5.04 -12.86 -1.81
C PHE A 76 6.45 -13.45 -1.86
N ARG A 77 6.63 -14.63 -2.46
CA ARG A 77 7.96 -15.24 -2.62
C ARG A 77 8.89 -14.38 -3.48
N GLU A 78 8.35 -13.76 -4.53
CA GLU A 78 9.13 -12.83 -5.36
C GLU A 78 9.56 -11.60 -4.56
N LEU A 79 8.67 -11.03 -3.76
CA LEU A 79 9.01 -9.94 -2.85
C LEU A 79 10.07 -10.36 -1.83
N GLU A 80 9.91 -11.53 -1.20
CA GLU A 80 10.86 -12.10 -0.26
C GLU A 80 12.26 -12.29 -0.88
N ARG A 81 12.31 -12.72 -2.14
CA ARG A 81 13.55 -12.82 -2.92
C ARG A 81 14.21 -11.44 -3.10
N VAL A 82 13.44 -10.45 -3.51
CA VAL A 82 13.95 -9.07 -3.71
C VAL A 82 14.47 -8.50 -2.38
N LEU A 83 13.76 -8.72 -1.29
CA LEU A 83 14.13 -8.25 0.05
C LEU A 83 15.28 -9.03 0.70
N ASN A 84 15.66 -10.20 0.16
CA ASN A 84 16.49 -11.18 0.87
C ASN A 84 15.91 -11.50 2.27
N PHE A 85 14.60 -11.73 2.31
CA PHE A 85 13.80 -11.78 3.55
C PHE A 85 14.30 -12.82 4.57
N PRO A 86 14.82 -14.01 4.18
CA PRO A 86 15.38 -14.97 5.15
C PRO A 86 16.52 -14.41 5.99
N GLN A 87 17.23 -13.38 5.52
CA GLN A 87 18.29 -12.69 6.26
C GLN A 87 17.80 -11.50 7.06
N SER A 88 16.50 -11.26 7.08
CA SER A 88 15.90 -10.18 7.87
C SER A 88 15.91 -10.48 9.37
N ASN A 89 15.94 -9.42 10.17
CA ASN A 89 15.82 -9.56 11.63
C ASN A 89 14.51 -10.23 12.06
N LEU A 90 13.47 -10.21 11.23
CA LEU A 90 12.21 -10.89 11.51
C LEU A 90 12.33 -12.41 11.43
N CYS A 91 13.19 -12.92 10.53
CA CYS A 91 13.47 -14.34 10.42
C CYS A 91 14.55 -14.79 11.41
N LEU A 92 15.63 -14.01 11.54
CA LEU A 92 16.78 -14.39 12.36
C LEU A 92 16.48 -14.42 13.89
N LYS A 93 15.50 -13.64 14.34
CA LYS A 93 15.10 -13.59 15.76
C LYS A 93 14.08 -14.66 16.15
N ARG A 94 13.61 -15.50 15.22
CA ARG A 94 12.72 -16.61 15.55
C ARG A 94 13.49 -17.71 16.27
N GLU A 95 12.99 -18.16 17.45
CA GLU A 95 13.63 -19.21 18.26
C GLU A 95 13.70 -20.58 17.57
N LYS A 96 12.87 -20.80 16.55
CA LYS A 96 12.94 -21.95 15.67
C LYS A 96 13.40 -21.46 14.30
N GLN A 97 14.63 -21.76 13.94
CA GLN A 97 15.13 -21.66 12.57
C GLN A 97 14.44 -22.73 11.70
N ASP A 98 13.15 -22.56 11.48
CA ASP A 98 12.43 -23.37 10.52
C ASP A 98 12.76 -22.82 9.13
N GLU A 99 13.14 -23.71 8.21
CA GLU A 99 13.58 -23.36 6.84
C GLU A 99 12.54 -22.59 6.02
N SER A 100 11.35 -22.38 6.57
CA SER A 100 10.18 -21.78 5.92
C SER A 100 9.79 -20.39 6.44
N CYS A 101 10.74 -19.57 6.91
CA CYS A 101 10.38 -18.19 7.31
C CYS A 101 9.84 -17.40 6.12
N SER A 102 8.55 -17.17 6.07
CA SER A 102 7.89 -16.35 5.06
C SER A 102 7.36 -15.04 5.65
N LEU A 103 7.21 -14.03 4.79
CA LEU A 103 6.68 -12.72 5.17
C LEU A 103 5.27 -12.84 5.76
N THR A 104 4.42 -13.67 5.16
CA THR A 104 3.04 -13.89 5.59
C THR A 104 2.92 -14.60 6.93
N GLN A 105 3.90 -15.42 7.29
CA GLN A 105 3.97 -16.07 8.60
C GLN A 105 4.60 -15.15 9.66
N ALA A 106 5.60 -14.36 9.27
CA ALA A 106 6.28 -13.44 10.18
C ALA A 106 5.40 -12.24 10.54
N LEU A 107 4.55 -11.80 9.62
CA LEU A 107 3.64 -10.66 9.75
C LEU A 107 2.23 -11.07 9.26
N PRO A 108 1.45 -11.79 10.03
CA PRO A 108 0.08 -12.14 9.67
C PRO A 108 -0.72 -10.88 9.31
N SER A 109 -1.50 -10.97 8.23
CA SER A 109 -2.34 -9.86 7.78
C SER A 109 -3.68 -9.87 8.49
N GLU A 110 -4.12 -8.70 8.94
CA GLU A 110 -5.38 -8.51 9.66
C GLU A 110 -6.20 -7.39 9.01
N LEU A 111 -7.48 -7.67 8.79
CA LEU A 111 -8.47 -6.67 8.41
C LEU A 111 -9.14 -6.13 9.67
N LYS A 112 -9.14 -4.81 9.83
CA LYS A 112 -9.88 -4.11 10.89
C LYS A 112 -10.84 -3.12 10.26
N VAL A 113 -12.11 -3.24 10.61
CA VAL A 113 -13.18 -2.34 10.18
C VAL A 113 -13.79 -1.68 11.41
N SER A 114 -13.86 -0.36 11.40
CA SER A 114 -14.56 0.45 12.40
C SER A 114 -15.51 1.43 11.68
N ALA A 115 -16.34 2.13 12.42
CA ALA A 115 -17.32 3.07 11.84
C ALA A 115 -16.66 4.20 11.00
N ASP A 116 -15.40 4.50 11.27
CA ASP A 116 -14.65 5.61 10.70
C ASP A 116 -13.40 5.18 9.92
N ASN A 117 -13.08 3.89 9.92
CA ASN A 117 -11.84 3.41 9.29
C ASN A 117 -11.92 1.96 8.83
N VAL A 118 -11.24 1.70 7.70
CA VAL A 118 -10.89 0.35 7.23
C VAL A 118 -9.39 0.28 7.12
N SER A 119 -8.78 -0.72 7.74
CA SER A 119 -7.34 -0.92 7.67
C SER A 119 -7.00 -2.39 7.44
N LEU A 120 -6.06 -2.62 6.55
CA LEU A 120 -5.41 -3.90 6.33
C LEU A 120 -3.96 -3.77 6.78
N THR A 121 -3.54 -4.61 7.71
CA THR A 121 -2.19 -4.58 8.31
C THR A 121 -1.40 -5.84 7.96
N GLY A 122 -0.15 -5.93 8.41
CA GLY A 122 0.69 -7.11 8.23
C GLY A 122 1.32 -7.21 6.84
N ALA A 123 1.50 -8.45 6.36
CA ALA A 123 2.27 -8.74 5.14
C ALA A 123 1.67 -8.07 3.89
N VAL A 124 0.33 -8.04 3.75
CA VAL A 124 -0.31 -7.44 2.57
C VAL A 124 -0.03 -5.94 2.49
N SER A 125 -0.24 -5.22 3.59
CA SER A 125 0.01 -3.77 3.63
C SER A 125 1.49 -3.44 3.41
N LEU A 126 2.39 -4.19 4.06
CA LEU A 126 3.82 -4.01 3.86
C LEU A 126 4.24 -4.30 2.41
N ALA A 127 3.72 -5.38 1.82
CA ALA A 127 4.04 -5.75 0.45
C ALA A 127 3.57 -4.70 -0.56
N SER A 128 2.36 -4.16 -0.39
CA SER A 128 1.85 -3.06 -1.22
C SER A 128 2.73 -1.83 -1.14
N MET A 129 3.07 -1.40 0.07
CA MET A 129 3.93 -0.23 0.32
C MET A 129 5.33 -0.40 -0.29
N LEU A 130 5.97 -1.57 -0.12
CA LEU A 130 7.29 -1.83 -0.68
C LEU A 130 7.28 -1.86 -2.20
N THR A 131 6.24 -2.46 -2.79
CA THR A 131 6.08 -2.46 -4.26
C THR A 131 5.88 -1.04 -4.79
N GLU A 132 5.10 -0.20 -4.10
CA GLU A 132 4.97 1.22 -4.44
C GLU A 132 6.33 1.94 -4.41
N ILE A 133 7.17 1.68 -3.40
CA ILE A 133 8.52 2.26 -3.32
C ILE A 133 9.34 1.85 -4.55
N PHE A 134 9.30 0.58 -4.97
CA PHE A 134 10.03 0.13 -6.16
C PHE A 134 9.51 0.78 -7.44
N LEU A 135 8.19 0.96 -7.55
CA LEU A 135 7.59 1.71 -8.67
C LEU A 135 8.04 3.17 -8.71
N LEU A 136 8.10 3.83 -7.55
CA LEU A 136 8.60 5.21 -7.46
C LEU A 136 10.09 5.29 -7.84
N GLN A 137 10.91 4.33 -7.43
CA GLN A 137 12.31 4.23 -7.86
C GLN A 137 12.40 4.09 -9.39
N GLN A 138 11.61 3.21 -9.98
CA GLN A 138 11.54 3.03 -11.43
C GLN A 138 11.09 4.30 -12.15
N ALA A 139 10.04 4.96 -11.66
CA ALA A 139 9.49 6.18 -12.24
C ALA A 139 10.47 7.36 -12.17
N GLN A 140 11.31 7.40 -11.14
CA GLN A 140 12.39 8.39 -11.00
C GLN A 140 13.64 8.06 -11.84
N GLY A 141 13.64 6.97 -12.59
CA GLY A 141 14.78 6.54 -13.40
C GLY A 141 16.00 6.10 -12.56
N MET A 142 15.77 5.64 -11.34
CA MET A 142 16.84 5.08 -10.51
C MET A 142 17.41 3.83 -11.19
N PRO A 143 18.75 3.65 -11.23
CA PRO A 143 19.36 2.61 -12.04
C PRO A 143 19.07 1.18 -11.56
N GLU A 144 18.74 1.00 -10.29
CA GLU A 144 18.61 -0.31 -9.67
C GLU A 144 17.40 -0.40 -8.72
N PRO A 145 16.15 -0.35 -9.25
CA PRO A 145 14.97 -0.53 -8.41
C PRO A 145 15.03 -1.88 -7.68
N GLY A 146 14.64 -1.89 -6.40
CA GLY A 146 14.72 -3.10 -5.60
C GLY A 146 16.14 -3.67 -5.49
N TRP A 147 17.16 -2.79 -5.38
CA TRP A 147 18.60 -3.15 -5.31
C TRP A 147 19.06 -3.97 -6.52
N GLY A 148 18.58 -3.68 -7.71
CA GLY A 148 18.91 -4.39 -8.93
C GLY A 148 18.41 -5.83 -9.01
N ARG A 149 17.49 -6.21 -8.13
CA ARG A 149 16.94 -7.57 -8.09
C ARG A 149 15.64 -7.75 -8.88
N ILE A 150 15.11 -6.66 -9.43
CA ILE A 150 13.95 -6.68 -10.32
C ILE A 150 14.46 -6.39 -11.72
N THR A 151 14.61 -7.42 -12.55
CA THR A 151 15.35 -7.35 -13.82
C THR A 151 14.49 -7.48 -15.06
N ASP A 152 13.25 -7.95 -14.92
CA ASP A 152 12.38 -8.21 -16.06
C ASP A 152 10.90 -7.85 -15.80
N SER A 153 10.14 -7.77 -16.88
CA SER A 153 8.72 -7.40 -16.86
C SER A 153 7.83 -8.43 -16.13
N HIS A 154 8.22 -9.69 -16.11
CA HIS A 154 7.45 -10.73 -15.40
C HIS A 154 7.54 -10.52 -13.88
N GLN A 155 8.72 -10.22 -13.35
CA GLN A 155 8.92 -9.89 -11.95
C GLN A 155 8.14 -8.64 -11.55
N TRP A 156 8.18 -7.59 -12.40
CA TRP A 156 7.37 -6.39 -12.20
C TRP A 156 5.87 -6.70 -12.13
N ASN A 157 5.34 -7.44 -13.09
CA ASN A 157 3.92 -7.80 -13.11
C ASN A 157 3.51 -8.62 -11.88
N THR A 158 4.39 -9.51 -11.44
CA THR A 158 4.19 -10.32 -10.23
C THR A 158 4.11 -9.43 -8.98
N LEU A 159 5.04 -8.49 -8.81
CA LEU A 159 5.04 -7.56 -7.69
C LEU A 159 3.87 -6.58 -7.74
N LEU A 160 3.48 -6.09 -8.93
CA LEU A 160 2.32 -5.21 -9.10
C LEU A 160 1.01 -5.84 -8.60
N SER A 161 0.90 -7.17 -8.65
CA SER A 161 -0.25 -7.87 -8.08
C SER A 161 -0.40 -7.68 -6.57
N LEU A 162 0.70 -7.37 -5.86
CA LEU A 162 0.70 -7.03 -4.43
C LEU A 162 0.33 -5.56 -4.19
N HIS A 163 0.80 -4.66 -5.06
CA HIS A 163 0.43 -3.23 -4.98
C HIS A 163 -1.07 -3.03 -5.19
N ASN A 164 -1.64 -3.70 -6.19
CA ASN A 164 -3.07 -3.62 -6.51
C ASN A 164 -3.96 -4.44 -5.55
N ALA A 165 -3.38 -5.04 -4.53
CA ALA A 165 -4.07 -5.90 -3.57
C ALA A 165 -4.68 -5.15 -2.38
N GLN A 166 -4.39 -3.87 -2.23
CA GLN A 166 -4.80 -3.03 -1.09
C GLN A 166 -5.98 -2.11 -1.42
#